data_0fae7415d04a2b3301f96456c4b974c1
#
_entry.id   0fae7415d04a2b3301f96456c4b974c1
#
_cell.length_a   1.000
_cell.length_b   1.000
_cell.length_c   1.000
_cell.angle_alpha   90.00
_cell.angle_beta   90.00
_cell.angle_gamma   90.00
#
_symmetry.space_group_name_H-M   'P 1'
#
loop_
_entity.id
_entity.type
_entity.pdbx_description
1 polymer ?
#
loop_
_entity_poly.entity_id
_entity_poly.type
_entity_poly.pdbx_seq_one_letter_code
_entity_poly.pdbx_strand_id
1 'polypeptide(L)'
;MLCIDLDIQANLTAFFEKDMHKRKADIKQVLEKSVSVDKAICHSRHSVDFISGCNKKINVTDVFQLSKALDVVKDQYDICCIDCHPDNSLLSENALAMADIVLIPVLLDGFSRDNLNLVVEEIINLGDLTGREIPYQIVVNRLRNLKSQRIIFKDLIEQHDYPLMETSISDYAGVQSALLLQKPLYKHRCTSQAACDFTDVANEILERLEVL
;
A
#
# COMPACT_ATOMS: atom_id res chain seq x y z
N MET A 1 14.23 -0.35 -3.41
CA MET A 1 12.82 -0.39 -2.98
C MET A 1 12.55 -1.67 -2.20
N LEU A 2 11.90 -1.58 -1.05
CA LEU A 2 11.45 -2.70 -0.22
C LEU A 2 9.92 -2.74 -0.24
N CYS A 3 9.31 -3.93 -0.38
CA CYS A 3 7.88 -4.14 -0.18
C CYS A 3 7.66 -5.01 1.07
N ILE A 4 6.65 -4.69 1.86
CA ILE A 4 6.30 -5.44 3.07
C ILE A 4 4.83 -5.82 2.99
N ASP A 5 4.53 -7.11 3.16
CA ASP A 5 3.17 -7.62 3.14
C ASP A 5 2.68 -7.80 4.59
N LEU A 6 1.76 -6.94 5.03
CA LEU A 6 1.10 -7.02 6.32
C LEU A 6 -0.34 -7.55 6.22
N ASP A 7 -0.85 -7.75 4.99
CA ASP A 7 -2.18 -8.31 4.81
C ASP A 7 -2.21 -9.82 5.18
N ILE A 8 -3.17 -10.21 5.99
CA ILE A 8 -3.40 -11.62 6.36
C ILE A 8 -3.74 -12.49 5.12
N GLN A 9 -4.22 -11.88 4.04
CA GLN A 9 -4.46 -12.58 2.77
C GLN A 9 -3.16 -12.87 2.02
N ALA A 10 -2.07 -12.18 2.35
CA ALA A 10 -0.73 -12.37 1.77
C ALA A 10 -0.70 -12.37 0.23
N ASN A 11 -1.48 -11.47 -0.38
CA ASN A 11 -1.59 -11.37 -1.84
C ASN A 11 -0.29 -10.86 -2.49
N LEU A 12 0.37 -9.90 -1.86
CA LEU A 12 1.67 -9.39 -2.31
C LEU A 12 2.73 -10.51 -2.24
N THR A 13 2.73 -11.28 -1.16
CA THR A 13 3.58 -12.46 -1.00
C THR A 13 3.34 -13.47 -2.11
N ALA A 14 2.08 -13.81 -2.39
CA ALA A 14 1.73 -14.77 -3.44
C ALA A 14 2.19 -14.29 -4.84
N PHE A 15 2.20 -12.98 -5.08
CA PHE A 15 2.72 -12.41 -6.33
C PHE A 15 4.23 -12.67 -6.50
N PHE A 16 5.01 -12.55 -5.43
CA PHE A 16 6.47 -12.75 -5.46
C PHE A 16 6.93 -14.18 -5.15
N GLU A 17 6.04 -15.06 -4.69
CA GLU A 17 6.40 -16.38 -4.16
C GLU A 17 7.10 -17.28 -5.18
N LYS A 18 6.79 -17.14 -6.47
CA LYS A 18 7.47 -17.88 -7.55
C LYS A 18 8.96 -17.52 -7.71
N ASP A 19 9.36 -16.41 -7.13
CA ASP A 19 10.74 -15.93 -7.21
C ASP A 19 11.61 -16.50 -6.09
N MET A 20 10.98 -17.12 -5.10
CA MET A 20 11.69 -17.65 -3.92
C MET A 20 12.25 -19.05 -4.16
N HIS A 21 13.57 -19.17 -4.20
CA HIS A 21 14.23 -20.48 -4.19
C HIS A 21 14.12 -21.20 -2.84
N LYS A 22 13.99 -20.46 -1.73
CA LYS A 22 13.71 -20.94 -0.37
C LYS A 22 12.87 -19.91 0.35
N ARG A 23 11.85 -20.39 1.07
CA ARG A 23 11.06 -19.53 1.95
C ARG A 23 11.98 -19.03 3.06
N LYS A 24 12.14 -17.71 3.15
CA LYS A 24 12.81 -17.02 4.25
C LYS A 24 11.82 -16.82 5.41
N ALA A 25 12.26 -16.17 6.45
CA ALA A 25 11.39 -15.74 7.54
C ALA A 25 10.30 -14.78 7.00
N ASP A 26 9.15 -14.78 7.64
CA ASP A 26 8.04 -13.87 7.35
C ASP A 26 8.02 -12.67 8.32
N ILE A 27 7.17 -11.69 8.03
CA ILE A 27 7.03 -10.48 8.84
C ILE A 27 6.61 -10.77 10.29
N LYS A 28 5.83 -11.84 10.53
CA LYS A 28 5.48 -12.29 11.88
C LYS A 28 6.72 -12.60 12.70
N GLN A 29 7.66 -13.36 12.14
CA GLN A 29 8.89 -13.75 12.84
C GLN A 29 9.78 -12.54 13.12
N VAL A 30 9.75 -11.52 12.26
CA VAL A 30 10.45 -10.24 12.47
C VAL A 30 9.80 -9.47 13.62
N LEU A 31 8.49 -9.26 13.57
CA LEU A 31 7.77 -8.50 14.59
C LEU A 31 7.80 -9.20 15.95
N GLU A 32 7.70 -10.51 15.99
CA GLU A 32 7.83 -11.30 17.24
C GLU A 32 9.30 -11.50 17.67
N LYS A 33 10.25 -10.79 17.02
CA LYS A 33 11.70 -10.76 17.37
C LYS A 33 12.39 -12.13 17.38
N SER A 34 11.84 -13.11 16.66
CA SER A 34 12.45 -14.44 16.52
C SER A 34 13.51 -14.48 15.42
N VAL A 35 13.45 -13.53 14.48
CA VAL A 35 14.39 -13.39 13.36
C VAL A 35 14.64 -11.90 13.11
N SER A 36 15.89 -11.53 12.80
CA SER A 36 16.22 -10.17 12.40
C SER A 36 15.73 -9.88 10.98
N VAL A 37 15.38 -8.63 10.70
CA VAL A 37 14.72 -8.20 9.45
C VAL A 37 15.57 -8.51 8.21
N ASP A 38 16.89 -8.36 8.28
CA ASP A 38 17.82 -8.65 7.18
C ASP A 38 17.72 -10.10 6.68
N LYS A 39 17.40 -11.04 7.57
CA LYS A 39 17.20 -12.46 7.24
C LYS A 39 15.84 -12.76 6.63
N ALA A 40 14.86 -11.86 6.79
CA ALA A 40 13.54 -11.99 6.22
C ALA A 40 13.44 -11.40 4.80
N ILE A 41 14.35 -10.50 4.43
CA ILE A 41 14.36 -9.85 3.11
C ILE A 41 14.64 -10.88 2.02
N CYS A 42 13.73 -10.94 1.05
CA CYS A 42 13.82 -11.74 -0.16
C CYS A 42 14.07 -10.85 -1.37
N HIS A 43 14.90 -11.29 -2.30
CA HIS A 43 15.14 -10.57 -3.57
C HIS A 43 14.27 -11.15 -4.67
N SER A 44 13.47 -10.33 -5.33
CA SER A 44 12.66 -10.77 -6.47
C SER A 44 13.40 -10.58 -7.80
N ARG A 45 13.00 -11.36 -8.82
CA ARG A 45 13.47 -11.15 -10.22
C ARG A 45 13.02 -9.83 -10.83
N HIS A 46 12.24 -9.03 -10.12
CA HIS A 46 11.72 -7.75 -10.59
C HIS A 46 12.48 -6.55 -10.04
N SER A 47 13.66 -6.79 -9.42
CA SER A 47 14.50 -5.76 -8.79
C SER A 47 13.80 -5.04 -7.63
N VAL A 48 12.91 -5.74 -6.97
CA VAL A 48 12.22 -5.31 -5.74
C VAL A 48 12.53 -6.32 -4.66
N ASP A 49 12.95 -5.85 -3.51
CA ASP A 49 13.09 -6.67 -2.32
C ASP A 49 11.77 -6.71 -1.58
N PHE A 50 11.50 -7.82 -0.91
CA PHE A 50 10.25 -7.94 -0.17
C PHE A 50 10.38 -8.78 1.09
N ILE A 51 9.51 -8.50 2.07
CA ILE A 51 9.32 -9.32 3.26
C ILE A 51 7.95 -9.96 3.15
N SER A 52 7.94 -11.30 3.21
CA SER A 52 6.71 -12.09 3.07
C SER A 52 5.76 -11.84 4.24
N GLY A 53 4.48 -11.73 3.93
CA GLY A 53 3.39 -11.80 4.90
C GLY A 53 3.16 -13.20 5.42
N CYS A 54 2.21 -13.34 6.31
CA CYS A 54 1.76 -14.64 6.79
C CYS A 54 0.24 -14.64 7.05
N ASN A 55 -0.37 -15.80 6.86
CA ASN A 55 -1.80 -16.02 7.12
C ASN A 55 -2.13 -16.35 8.59
N LYS A 56 -1.26 -15.97 9.52
CA LYS A 56 -1.43 -16.20 10.95
C LYS A 56 -1.49 -14.88 11.68
N LYS A 57 -2.23 -14.85 12.78
CA LYS A 57 -2.26 -13.69 13.66
C LYS A 57 -0.84 -13.31 14.09
N ILE A 58 -0.50 -12.04 13.91
CA ILE A 58 0.75 -11.43 14.36
C ILE A 58 0.48 -10.75 15.69
N ASN A 59 1.30 -11.04 16.70
CA ASN A 59 1.19 -10.41 18.00
C ASN A 59 2.08 -9.17 18.02
N VAL A 60 1.45 -8.00 17.94
CA VAL A 60 2.06 -6.70 18.15
C VAL A 60 1.56 -6.10 19.46
N THR A 61 2.41 -5.40 20.16
CA THR A 61 2.15 -4.82 21.49
C THR A 61 2.41 -3.32 21.56
N ASP A 62 2.96 -2.76 20.51
CA ASP A 62 3.39 -1.37 20.42
C ASP A 62 3.20 -0.88 18.97
N VAL A 63 2.65 0.30 18.79
CA VAL A 63 2.39 0.93 17.49
C VAL A 63 3.66 1.24 16.70
N PHE A 64 4.82 1.31 17.34
CA PHE A 64 6.13 1.54 16.73
C PHE A 64 6.97 0.27 16.56
N GLN A 65 6.38 -0.91 16.69
CA GLN A 65 7.13 -2.17 16.65
C GLN A 65 7.71 -2.46 15.26
N LEU A 66 6.96 -2.10 14.20
CA LEU A 66 7.42 -2.24 12.81
C LEU A 66 8.55 -1.26 12.51
N SER A 67 8.41 0.02 12.84
CA SER A 67 9.44 1.03 12.60
C SER A 67 10.74 0.67 13.31
N LYS A 68 10.68 0.23 14.58
CA LYS A 68 11.84 -0.25 15.33
C LYS A 68 12.51 -1.49 14.69
N ALA A 69 11.71 -2.38 14.10
CA ALA A 69 12.24 -3.57 13.41
C ALA A 69 12.93 -3.21 12.10
N LEU A 70 12.45 -2.18 11.39
CA LEU A 70 13.00 -1.75 10.11
C LEU A 70 14.17 -0.78 10.22
N ASP A 71 14.42 -0.20 11.40
CA ASP A 71 15.46 0.81 11.63
C ASP A 71 16.86 0.36 11.16
N VAL A 72 17.17 -0.91 11.28
CA VAL A 72 18.47 -1.47 10.85
C VAL A 72 18.66 -1.59 9.34
N VAL A 73 17.59 -1.43 8.56
CA VAL A 73 17.62 -1.53 7.08
C VAL A 73 17.12 -0.27 6.39
N LYS A 74 16.66 0.74 7.11
CA LYS A 74 16.04 1.95 6.55
C LYS A 74 16.93 2.67 5.54
N ASP A 75 18.25 2.76 5.83
CA ASP A 75 19.21 3.47 4.98
C ASP A 75 19.63 2.66 3.74
N GLN A 76 19.10 1.44 3.57
CA GLN A 76 19.38 0.59 2.41
C GLN A 76 18.37 0.77 1.28
N TYR A 77 17.28 1.48 1.54
CA TYR A 77 16.18 1.62 0.59
C TYR A 77 15.69 3.06 0.52
N ASP A 78 15.54 3.60 -0.69
CA ASP A 78 14.96 4.92 -0.92
C ASP A 78 13.44 4.91 -0.68
N ILE A 79 12.77 3.78 -0.93
CA ILE A 79 11.32 3.62 -0.81
C ILE A 79 11.01 2.30 -0.12
N CYS A 80 10.10 2.36 0.86
CA CYS A 80 9.44 1.20 1.47
C CYS A 80 7.93 1.29 1.21
N CYS A 81 7.37 0.29 0.53
CA CYS A 81 5.93 0.16 0.29
C CYS A 81 5.35 -0.92 1.21
N ILE A 82 4.35 -0.57 2.00
CA ILE A 82 3.71 -1.47 2.95
C ILE A 82 2.28 -1.74 2.48
N ASP A 83 1.99 -3.01 2.18
CA ASP A 83 0.64 -3.49 1.84
C ASP A 83 -0.04 -3.97 3.12
N CYS A 84 -1.13 -3.31 3.53
CA CYS A 84 -1.83 -3.61 4.77
C CYS A 84 -3.33 -3.79 4.55
N HIS A 85 -3.95 -4.60 5.40
CA HIS A 85 -5.39 -4.78 5.42
C HIS A 85 -6.07 -3.51 5.98
N PRO A 86 -7.18 -3.06 5.41
CA PRO A 86 -7.94 -1.92 5.92
C PRO A 86 -8.75 -2.36 7.16
N ASP A 87 -8.10 -2.53 8.29
CA ASP A 87 -8.71 -2.84 9.58
C ASP A 87 -8.09 -1.98 10.68
N ASN A 88 -8.84 -1.80 11.78
CA ASN A 88 -8.40 -1.01 12.94
C ASN A 88 -7.55 -1.90 13.87
N SER A 89 -6.60 -2.66 13.32
CA SER A 89 -5.71 -3.48 14.12
C SER A 89 -4.43 -2.73 14.48
N LEU A 90 -3.85 -3.07 15.61
CA LEU A 90 -2.53 -2.53 16.00
C LEU A 90 -1.46 -2.81 14.93
N LEU A 91 -1.66 -3.81 14.07
CA LEU A 91 -0.76 -4.10 12.96
C LEU A 91 -0.89 -3.06 11.84
N SER A 92 -2.13 -2.68 11.47
CA SER A 92 -2.38 -1.60 10.51
C SER A 92 -1.92 -0.25 11.06
N GLU A 93 -2.16 0.03 12.35
CA GLU A 93 -1.64 1.22 13.03
C GLU A 93 -0.11 1.31 12.99
N ASN A 94 0.60 0.17 13.04
CA ASN A 94 2.07 0.14 12.89
C ASN A 94 2.53 0.62 11.51
N ALA A 95 1.80 0.27 10.44
CA ALA A 95 2.11 0.76 9.10
C ALA A 95 1.82 2.27 8.98
N LEU A 96 0.66 2.70 9.46
CA LEU A 96 0.24 4.11 9.41
C LEU A 96 1.17 5.02 10.23
N ALA A 97 1.55 4.60 11.44
CA ALA A 97 2.39 5.40 12.34
C ALA A 97 3.79 5.69 11.80
N MET A 98 4.30 4.90 10.87
CA MET A 98 5.61 5.11 10.26
C MET A 98 5.55 5.66 8.83
N ALA A 99 4.37 5.71 8.21
CA ALA A 99 4.24 6.13 6.82
C ALA A 99 4.58 7.61 6.63
N ASP A 100 5.36 7.94 5.63
CA ASP A 100 5.56 9.33 5.18
C ASP A 100 4.37 9.80 4.36
N ILE A 101 3.68 8.88 3.67
CA ILE A 101 2.42 9.13 2.99
C ILE A 101 1.57 7.85 2.98
N VAL A 102 0.27 8.00 3.21
CA VAL A 102 -0.72 6.91 3.10
C VAL A 102 -1.48 7.06 1.79
N LEU A 103 -1.46 6.02 0.96
CA LEU A 103 -2.25 6.01 -0.27
C LEU A 103 -3.53 5.21 -0.05
N ILE A 104 -4.68 5.85 -0.26
CA ILE A 104 -6.01 5.25 -0.08
C ILE A 104 -6.66 5.03 -1.45
N PRO A 105 -6.62 3.80 -2.00
CA PRO A 105 -7.33 3.51 -3.25
C PRO A 105 -8.84 3.43 -3.00
N VAL A 106 -9.62 4.18 -3.76
CA VAL A 106 -11.08 4.22 -3.64
C VAL A 106 -11.75 3.79 -4.95
N LEU A 107 -12.82 3.00 -4.84
CA LEU A 107 -13.72 2.71 -5.95
C LEU A 107 -14.88 3.71 -5.93
N LEU A 108 -15.31 4.20 -7.09
CA LEU A 108 -16.46 5.10 -7.17
C LEU A 108 -17.78 4.29 -7.20
N ASP A 109 -18.16 3.78 -6.04
CA ASP A 109 -19.41 3.07 -5.80
C ASP A 109 -20.23 3.68 -4.66
N GLY A 110 -21.44 3.17 -4.40
CA GLY A 110 -22.35 3.75 -3.42
C GLY A 110 -21.89 3.70 -1.96
N PHE A 111 -20.86 2.93 -1.64
CA PHE A 111 -20.33 2.74 -0.27
C PHE A 111 -18.96 3.41 -0.05
N SER A 112 -18.37 3.94 -1.10
CA SER A 112 -17.00 4.48 -1.08
C SER A 112 -16.84 5.61 -0.08
N ARG A 113 -17.83 6.49 0.03
CA ARG A 113 -17.78 7.66 0.90
C ARG A 113 -17.72 7.29 2.39
N ASP A 114 -18.64 6.42 2.82
CA ASP A 114 -18.76 6.07 4.24
C ASP A 114 -17.52 5.28 4.70
N ASN A 115 -17.01 4.38 3.85
CA ASN A 115 -15.77 3.66 4.11
C ASN A 115 -14.56 4.58 4.15
N LEU A 116 -14.50 5.58 3.25
CA LEU A 116 -13.40 6.54 3.19
C LEU A 116 -13.36 7.41 4.46
N ASN A 117 -14.52 7.89 4.94
CA ASN A 117 -14.60 8.64 6.19
C ASN A 117 -14.00 7.86 7.36
N LEU A 118 -14.34 6.58 7.50
CA LEU A 118 -13.82 5.73 8.58
C LEU A 118 -12.29 5.61 8.53
N VAL A 119 -11.72 5.40 7.34
CA VAL A 119 -10.26 5.30 7.17
C VAL A 119 -9.57 6.63 7.48
N VAL A 120 -10.14 7.75 7.04
CA VAL A 120 -9.58 9.08 7.29
C VAL A 120 -9.65 9.43 8.79
N GLU A 121 -10.77 9.13 9.46
CA GLU A 121 -10.91 9.30 10.91
C GLU A 121 -9.87 8.47 11.67
N GLU A 122 -9.58 7.24 11.26
CA GLU A 122 -8.55 6.40 11.85
C GLU A 122 -7.16 7.02 11.72
N ILE A 123 -6.80 7.50 10.52
CA ILE A 123 -5.52 8.17 10.27
C ILE A 123 -5.36 9.41 11.17
N ILE A 124 -6.40 10.25 11.28
CA ILE A 124 -6.39 11.45 12.10
C ILE A 124 -6.23 11.08 13.58
N ASN A 125 -7.05 10.13 14.08
CA ASN A 125 -6.99 9.70 15.48
C ASN A 125 -5.62 9.12 15.85
N LEU A 126 -5.01 8.35 14.95
CA LEU A 126 -3.67 7.81 15.16
C LEU A 126 -2.61 8.92 15.13
N GLY A 127 -2.77 9.92 14.27
CA GLY A 127 -1.94 11.11 14.23
C GLY A 127 -1.96 11.85 15.57
N ASP A 128 -3.13 12.07 16.13
CA ASP A 128 -3.32 12.71 17.43
C ASP A 128 -2.68 11.88 18.57
N LEU A 129 -2.85 10.56 18.55
CA LEU A 129 -2.27 9.65 19.54
C LEU A 129 -0.73 9.60 19.49
N THR A 130 -0.16 9.70 18.29
CA THR A 130 1.30 9.63 18.09
C THR A 130 1.97 11.00 18.12
N GLY A 131 1.20 12.08 18.15
CA GLY A 131 1.70 13.46 18.10
C GLY A 131 2.34 13.82 16.76
N ARG A 132 1.95 13.15 15.68
CA ARG A 132 2.46 13.33 14.32
C ARG A 132 1.31 13.41 13.33
N GLU A 133 1.29 14.41 12.47
CA GLU A 133 0.41 14.39 11.30
C GLU A 133 0.84 13.27 10.35
N ILE A 134 -0.15 12.47 9.90
CA ILE A 134 0.06 11.38 8.94
C ILE A 134 -0.50 11.83 7.59
N PRO A 135 0.35 12.22 6.63
CA PRO A 135 -0.11 12.65 5.31
C PRO A 135 -0.80 11.50 4.58
N TYR A 136 -1.90 11.79 3.89
CA TYR A 136 -2.58 10.81 3.07
C TYR A 136 -3.04 11.39 1.74
N GLN A 137 -3.21 10.54 0.75
CA GLN A 137 -3.73 10.86 -0.58
C GLN A 137 -4.73 9.80 -1.02
N ILE A 138 -5.77 10.24 -1.70
CA ILE A 138 -6.81 9.36 -2.20
C ILE A 138 -6.65 9.21 -3.70
N VAL A 139 -6.52 7.97 -4.18
CA VAL A 139 -6.45 7.64 -5.60
C VAL A 139 -7.72 6.93 -6.06
N VAL A 140 -8.37 7.48 -7.08
CA VAL A 140 -9.51 6.80 -7.71
C VAL A 140 -9.00 5.60 -8.49
N ASN A 141 -9.47 4.42 -8.12
CA ASN A 141 -9.08 3.17 -8.75
C ASN A 141 -10.24 2.58 -9.58
N ARG A 142 -9.90 1.86 -10.65
CA ARG A 142 -10.84 1.21 -11.56
C ARG A 142 -11.88 2.18 -12.14
N LEU A 143 -11.40 3.36 -12.54
CA LEU A 143 -12.25 4.38 -13.16
C LEU A 143 -12.78 3.88 -14.50
N ARG A 144 -14.10 3.98 -14.67
CA ARG A 144 -14.81 3.76 -15.92
C ARG A 144 -15.56 5.01 -16.31
N ASN A 145 -15.80 5.20 -17.58
CA ASN A 145 -16.59 6.34 -18.07
C ASN A 145 -18.10 6.14 -17.84
N LEU A 146 -18.52 5.93 -16.58
CA LEU A 146 -19.91 5.71 -16.18
C LEU A 146 -20.50 6.99 -15.58
N LYS A 147 -21.77 7.27 -15.91
CA LYS A 147 -22.49 8.43 -15.35
C LYS A 147 -22.55 8.40 -13.83
N SER A 148 -22.77 7.22 -13.23
CA SER A 148 -22.78 7.03 -11.77
C SER A 148 -21.45 7.40 -11.12
N GLN A 149 -20.33 6.97 -11.70
CA GLN A 149 -19.00 7.31 -11.17
C GLN A 149 -18.70 8.79 -11.25
N ARG A 150 -19.14 9.48 -12.32
CA ARG A 150 -18.98 10.93 -12.44
C ARG A 150 -19.74 11.68 -11.34
N ILE A 151 -20.94 11.21 -10.97
CA ILE A 151 -21.73 11.80 -9.88
C ILE A 151 -21.00 11.65 -8.54
N ILE A 152 -20.53 10.42 -8.24
CA ILE A 152 -19.82 10.13 -6.99
C ILE A 152 -18.49 10.91 -6.92
N PHE A 153 -17.74 10.96 -8.02
CA PHE A 153 -16.49 11.72 -8.08
C PHE A 153 -16.70 13.20 -7.80
N LYS A 154 -17.75 13.77 -8.40
CA LYS A 154 -18.13 15.17 -8.17
C LYS A 154 -18.51 15.42 -6.72
N ASP A 155 -19.27 14.51 -6.11
CA ASP A 155 -19.65 14.58 -4.68
C ASP A 155 -18.42 14.58 -3.77
N LEU A 156 -17.45 13.69 -4.03
CA LEU A 156 -16.20 13.63 -3.25
C LEU A 156 -15.38 14.93 -3.33
N ILE A 157 -15.33 15.57 -4.50
CA ILE A 157 -14.62 16.85 -4.67
C ILE A 157 -15.37 18.01 -4.01
N GLU A 158 -16.69 18.13 -4.22
CA GLU A 158 -17.45 19.32 -3.84
C GLU A 158 -17.83 19.36 -2.35
N GLN A 159 -17.95 18.19 -1.70
CA GLN A 159 -18.52 18.13 -0.34
C GLN A 159 -17.49 17.89 0.75
N HIS A 160 -16.28 17.41 0.44
CA HIS A 160 -15.42 16.86 1.48
C HIS A 160 -13.97 17.39 1.51
N ASP A 161 -13.55 18.18 0.52
CA ASP A 161 -12.18 18.74 0.45
C ASP A 161 -11.07 17.67 0.70
N TYR A 162 -11.32 16.45 0.23
CA TYR A 162 -10.36 15.37 0.36
C TYR A 162 -9.11 15.57 -0.50
N PRO A 163 -7.92 15.18 -0.05
CA PRO A 163 -6.69 15.25 -0.83
C PRO A 163 -6.69 14.18 -1.93
N LEU A 164 -7.49 14.42 -2.98
CA LEU A 164 -7.55 13.56 -4.15
C LEU A 164 -6.30 13.76 -5.01
N MET A 165 -5.75 12.66 -5.51
CA MET A 165 -4.74 12.70 -6.55
C MET A 165 -5.33 13.21 -7.86
N GLU A 166 -4.52 13.91 -8.66
CA GLU A 166 -4.92 14.35 -10.00
C GLU A 166 -5.06 13.14 -10.93
N THR A 167 -4.21 12.13 -10.72
CA THR A 167 -4.20 10.89 -11.50
C THR A 167 -5.21 9.88 -10.95
N SER A 168 -5.97 9.25 -11.85
CA SER A 168 -6.88 8.14 -11.56
C SER A 168 -6.45 6.90 -12.33
N ILE A 169 -6.65 5.72 -11.74
CA ILE A 169 -6.31 4.44 -12.37
C ILE A 169 -7.52 3.90 -13.13
N SER A 170 -7.38 3.70 -14.44
CA SER A 170 -8.42 3.16 -15.31
C SER A 170 -8.70 1.69 -15.02
N ASP A 171 -9.97 1.27 -15.16
CA ASP A 171 -10.34 -0.15 -15.14
C ASP A 171 -9.89 -0.84 -16.42
N TYR A 172 -8.89 -1.68 -16.30
CA TYR A 172 -8.26 -2.36 -17.43
C TYR A 172 -8.07 -3.86 -17.15
N ALA A 173 -8.67 -4.71 -17.98
CA ALA A 173 -8.61 -6.16 -17.81
C ALA A 173 -7.17 -6.74 -17.85
N GLY A 174 -6.24 -6.02 -18.48
CA GLY A 174 -4.82 -6.40 -18.52
C GLY A 174 -4.14 -6.42 -17.15
N VAL A 175 -4.66 -5.67 -16.16
CA VAL A 175 -4.16 -5.72 -14.77
C VAL A 175 -4.40 -7.10 -14.17
N GLN A 176 -5.61 -7.63 -14.30
CA GLN A 176 -5.94 -8.98 -13.82
C GLN A 176 -5.08 -10.05 -14.52
N SER A 177 -4.88 -9.91 -15.84
CA SER A 177 -4.01 -10.81 -16.59
C SER A 177 -2.56 -10.76 -16.11
N ALA A 178 -2.05 -9.58 -15.80
CA ALA A 178 -0.70 -9.40 -15.25
C ALA A 178 -0.56 -10.09 -13.88
N LEU A 179 -1.55 -9.92 -13.00
CA LEU A 179 -1.60 -10.58 -11.69
C LEU A 179 -1.64 -12.11 -11.81
N LEU A 180 -2.50 -12.65 -12.67
CA LEU A 180 -2.58 -14.11 -12.92
C LEU A 180 -1.25 -14.69 -13.43
N LEU A 181 -0.55 -13.94 -14.27
CA LEU A 181 0.77 -14.32 -14.79
C LEU A 181 1.90 -14.00 -13.82
N GLN A 182 1.62 -13.34 -12.70
CA GLN A 182 2.60 -12.84 -11.73
C GLN A 182 3.72 -12.04 -12.43
N LYS A 183 3.31 -11.14 -13.32
CA LYS A 183 4.19 -10.22 -14.05
C LYS A 183 3.82 -8.78 -13.73
N PRO A 184 4.77 -7.92 -13.44
CA PRO A 184 4.49 -6.48 -13.33
C PRO A 184 3.80 -5.96 -14.59
N LEU A 185 2.82 -5.10 -14.43
CA LEU A 185 2.01 -4.59 -15.54
C LEU A 185 2.87 -3.93 -16.63
N TYR A 186 3.88 -3.16 -16.24
CA TYR A 186 4.83 -2.52 -17.16
C TYR A 186 5.65 -3.51 -18.00
N LYS A 187 5.85 -4.76 -17.53
CA LYS A 187 6.50 -5.83 -18.31
C LYS A 187 5.50 -6.62 -19.17
N HIS A 188 4.22 -6.60 -18.80
CA HIS A 188 3.18 -7.36 -19.47
C HIS A 188 2.46 -6.54 -20.55
N ARG A 189 2.13 -5.29 -20.25
CA ARG A 189 1.35 -4.37 -21.10
C ARG A 189 1.83 -2.92 -20.91
N CYS A 190 3.10 -2.67 -21.18
CA CYS A 190 3.77 -1.39 -20.92
C CYS A 190 3.12 -0.17 -21.56
N THR A 191 2.41 -0.34 -22.69
CA THR A 191 1.73 0.73 -23.41
C THR A 191 0.24 0.82 -23.12
N SER A 192 -0.27 0.05 -22.16
CA SER A 192 -1.68 0.15 -21.76
C SER A 192 -1.95 1.42 -20.98
N GLN A 193 -3.17 1.94 -21.07
CA GLN A 193 -3.59 3.10 -20.29
C GLN A 193 -3.33 2.90 -18.79
N ALA A 194 -3.68 1.74 -18.24
CA ALA A 194 -3.43 1.47 -16.83
C ALA A 194 -1.93 1.48 -16.47
N ALA A 195 -1.03 1.05 -17.37
CA ALA A 195 0.41 1.14 -17.10
C ALA A 195 0.90 2.59 -17.07
N CYS A 196 0.35 3.45 -17.93
CA CYS A 196 0.60 4.89 -17.88
C CYS A 196 0.04 5.48 -16.58
N ASP A 197 -1.22 5.18 -16.25
CA ASP A 197 -1.88 5.67 -15.04
C ASP A 197 -1.08 5.31 -13.77
N PHE A 198 -0.60 4.06 -13.65
CA PHE A 198 0.24 3.66 -12.52
C PHE A 198 1.60 4.39 -12.49
N THR A 199 2.16 4.70 -13.65
CA THR A 199 3.40 5.49 -13.73
C THR A 199 3.14 6.93 -13.28
N ASP A 200 2.04 7.52 -13.72
CA ASP A 200 1.65 8.89 -13.37
C ASP A 200 1.34 9.00 -11.88
N VAL A 201 0.62 8.02 -11.30
CA VAL A 201 0.40 7.92 -9.83
C VAL A 201 1.74 7.85 -9.08
N ALA A 202 2.69 7.03 -9.55
CA ALA A 202 3.99 6.92 -8.90
C ALA A 202 4.77 8.24 -8.95
N ASN A 203 4.75 8.94 -10.08
CA ASN A 203 5.40 10.24 -10.22
C ASN A 203 4.75 11.29 -9.30
N GLU A 204 3.43 11.34 -9.25
CA GLU A 204 2.69 12.26 -8.38
C GLU A 204 2.99 12.01 -6.89
N ILE A 205 3.14 10.74 -6.46
CA ILE A 205 3.55 10.41 -5.10
C ILE A 205 4.97 10.89 -4.82
N LEU A 206 5.91 10.67 -5.74
CA LEU A 206 7.30 11.11 -5.58
C LEU A 206 7.42 12.63 -5.48
N GLU A 207 6.70 13.37 -6.32
CA GLU A 207 6.64 14.84 -6.26
C GLU A 207 6.12 15.33 -4.91
N ARG A 208 5.11 14.67 -4.35
CA ARG A 208 4.56 15.02 -3.03
C ARG A 208 5.52 14.71 -1.88
N LEU A 209 6.28 13.61 -1.98
CA LEU A 209 7.29 13.24 -0.98
C LEU A 209 8.51 14.17 -1.00
N GLU A 210 8.85 14.79 -2.16
CA GLU A 210 9.93 15.77 -2.24
C GLU A 210 9.58 17.12 -1.60
N VAL A 211 8.29 17.38 -1.39
CA VAL A 211 7.78 18.63 -0.78
C VAL A 211 7.59 18.49 0.74
N LEU A 212 7.54 17.27 1.27
CA LEU A 212 7.43 16.97 2.70
C LEU A 212 8.81 16.97 3.37
#